data_f710388571c47a3838b3deb0beb2135e
#
_entry.id   f710388571c47a3838b3deb0beb2135e
#
_cell.length_a   1.000
_cell.length_b   1.000
_cell.length_c   1.000
_cell.angle_alpha   90.00
_cell.angle_beta   90.00
_cell.angle_gamma   90.00
#
_symmetry.space_group_name_H-M   'P 1'
#
loop_
_entity.id
_entity.type
_entity.pdbx_description
1 polymer ?
#
loop_
_entity_poly.entity_id
_entity_poly.type
_entity_poly.pdbx_seq_one_letter_code
_entity_poly.pdbx_strand_id
1 'polypeptide(L)'
;SVSRGLGDVYKRQVYGSGRYLLPRVPYLFEYSDPVQAIGFTHSLFVVASGDEALLNRAEAYIMKKDYPAALADMNMWAQNQLTASYYKGLTEESINKWADALGYDMTPKDPEKPEDDLKNMYRTAKKKLNPGFVIDPGTQENMIHAILFMRRIEFMHLGMRWFDTRRYGITLYRRLIDQDEDTLVKVTDTMTDEGGNRDPRRCLQLPPDVIAAGLTANPR
;
A
#
# COMPACT_ATOMS: atom_id res chain seq x y z
N SER A 1 9.47 4.38 15.31
CA SER A 1 8.55 3.39 14.73
C SER A 1 7.62 4.12 13.77
N VAL A 2 7.35 3.51 12.62
CA VAL A 2 6.41 4.00 11.58
C VAL A 2 5.04 4.38 12.18
N SER A 3 4.78 3.88 13.35
CA SER A 3 3.54 4.01 14.08
C SER A 3 3.32 5.37 14.73
N ARG A 4 4.30 5.91 15.37
CA ARG A 4 4.17 7.24 15.98
C ARG A 4 3.99 8.33 14.94
N GLY A 5 4.58 8.16 13.74
CA GLY A 5 4.45 9.12 12.65
C GLY A 5 3.06 9.18 12.01
N LEU A 6 2.31 8.08 11.97
CA LEU A 6 0.99 8.07 11.31
C LEU A 6 -0.07 8.84 12.10
N GLY A 7 -0.07 8.77 13.44
CA GLY A 7 -1.03 9.51 14.28
C GLY A 7 -0.79 11.02 14.28
N ASP A 8 0.48 11.44 14.20
CA ASP A 8 0.86 12.84 14.26
C ASP A 8 0.81 13.53 12.89
N VAL A 9 1.14 12.78 11.83
CA VAL A 9 1.25 13.29 10.46
C VAL A 9 -0.10 13.24 9.73
N TYR A 10 -0.86 12.18 9.92
CA TYR A 10 -2.16 11.97 9.27
C TYR A 10 -3.30 12.31 10.23
N LYS A 11 -4.33 12.98 9.72
CA LYS A 11 -5.55 13.36 10.48
C LYS A 11 -6.40 12.18 10.93
N ARG A 12 -5.92 10.95 10.75
CA ARG A 12 -6.67 9.73 11.06
C ARG A 12 -6.36 9.23 12.45
N GLN A 13 -7.41 8.82 13.15
CA GLN A 13 -7.25 8.17 14.45
C GLN A 13 -6.73 6.75 14.28
N VAL A 14 -5.66 6.44 15.01
CA VAL A 14 -5.08 5.11 15.10
C VAL A 14 -5.31 4.61 16.52
N TYR A 15 -6.05 3.50 16.66
CA TYR A 15 -6.37 2.91 17.94
C TYR A 15 -5.48 1.71 18.26
N GLY A 16 -5.16 1.53 19.54
CA GLY A 16 -4.50 0.35 20.08
C GLY A 16 -3.03 0.56 20.46
N SER A 17 -2.58 -0.12 21.52
CA SER A 17 -1.18 -0.16 21.90
C SER A 17 -0.46 -1.25 21.10
N GLY A 18 0.55 -0.86 20.34
CA GLY A 18 1.40 -1.76 19.56
C GLY A 18 0.80 -2.31 18.25
N ARG A 19 -0.44 -1.98 17.91
CA ARG A 19 -1.08 -2.36 16.65
C ARG A 19 -1.84 -1.18 16.06
N TYR A 20 -1.74 -1.03 14.72
CA TYR A 20 -2.52 -0.01 14.02
C TYR A 20 -3.89 -0.55 13.70
N LEU A 21 -4.91 0.01 14.31
CA LEU A 21 -6.29 -0.25 13.97
C LEU A 21 -6.90 1.04 13.42
N LEU A 22 -7.21 1.06 12.13
CA LEU A 22 -8.03 2.09 11.52
C LEU A 22 -9.43 1.53 11.39
N PRO A 23 -10.42 2.05 12.12
CA PRO A 23 -11.80 1.59 12.02
C PRO A 23 -12.41 2.07 10.70
N ARG A 24 -12.22 1.28 9.63
CA ARG A 24 -12.72 1.57 8.29
C ARG A 24 -14.14 1.10 8.08
N VAL A 25 -14.52 0.07 8.82
CA VAL A 25 -15.86 -0.52 8.77
C VAL A 25 -16.55 -0.16 10.08
N PRO A 26 -17.57 0.71 10.06
CA PRO A 26 -18.28 1.07 11.26
C PRO A 26 -19.01 -0.15 11.83
N TYR A 27 -18.89 -0.33 13.13
CA TYR A 27 -19.69 -1.26 13.89
C TYR A 27 -21.02 -0.58 14.21
N LEU A 28 -22.09 -1.07 13.63
CA LEU A 28 -23.45 -0.57 13.86
C LEU A 28 -24.27 -1.67 14.51
N PHE A 29 -25.21 -1.26 15.34
CA PHE A 29 -26.17 -2.15 15.95
C PHE A 29 -27.58 -1.64 15.67
N GLU A 30 -28.40 -2.48 15.06
CA GLU A 30 -29.78 -2.18 14.75
C GLU A 30 -30.69 -2.95 15.70
N TYR A 31 -31.54 -2.23 16.40
CA TYR A 31 -32.51 -2.83 17.30
C TYR A 31 -33.74 -3.31 16.53
N SER A 32 -34.01 -4.60 16.57
CA SER A 32 -35.28 -5.19 16.12
C SER A 32 -36.37 -5.01 17.18
N ASP A 33 -35.99 -5.01 18.45
CA ASP A 33 -36.85 -4.67 19.59
C ASP A 33 -36.08 -3.76 20.56
N PRO A 34 -36.32 -2.44 20.52
CA PRO A 34 -35.63 -1.49 21.42
C PRO A 34 -35.99 -1.67 22.88
N VAL A 35 -37.19 -2.21 23.21
CA VAL A 35 -37.64 -2.38 24.58
C VAL A 35 -36.92 -3.53 25.26
N GLN A 36 -36.73 -4.62 24.53
CA GLN A 36 -35.99 -5.80 25.02
C GLN A 36 -34.49 -5.75 24.73
N ALA A 37 -34.04 -4.69 24.07
CA ALA A 37 -32.64 -4.51 23.63
C ALA A 37 -32.14 -5.66 22.71
N ILE A 38 -33.06 -6.26 21.93
CA ILE A 38 -32.77 -7.30 20.97
C ILE A 38 -32.46 -6.66 19.61
N GLY A 39 -31.41 -7.10 18.96
CA GLY A 39 -31.03 -6.61 17.65
C GLY A 39 -29.90 -7.41 17.05
N PHE A 40 -29.34 -6.90 15.97
CA PHE A 40 -28.22 -7.51 15.25
C PHE A 40 -27.16 -6.48 14.87
N THR A 41 -25.93 -6.94 14.76
CA THR A 41 -24.82 -6.12 14.30
C THR A 41 -24.78 -6.10 12.80
N HIS A 42 -24.51 -4.93 12.21
CA HIS A 42 -24.25 -4.80 10.79
C HIS A 42 -23.17 -3.77 10.52
N SER A 43 -22.69 -3.74 9.29
CA SER A 43 -21.66 -2.81 8.83
C SER A 43 -22.02 -2.24 7.48
N LEU A 44 -21.62 -0.99 7.26
CA LEU A 44 -21.74 -0.33 5.95
C LEU A 44 -20.38 -0.35 5.27
N PHE A 45 -20.34 -0.93 4.09
CA PHE A 45 -19.15 -0.90 3.24
C PHE A 45 -19.27 0.20 2.21
N VAL A 46 -18.25 1.05 2.15
CA VAL A 46 -18.11 2.04 1.07
C VAL A 46 -17.54 1.31 -0.13
N VAL A 47 -18.36 1.09 -1.14
CA VAL A 47 -17.99 0.37 -2.37
C VAL A 47 -17.08 1.22 -3.26
N ALA A 48 -17.29 2.54 -3.30
CA ALA A 48 -16.47 3.50 -4.02
C ALA A 48 -16.36 4.79 -3.21
N SER A 49 -15.16 5.30 -3.07
CA SER A 49 -14.92 6.55 -2.34
C SER A 49 -14.39 7.66 -3.27
N GLY A 50 -14.64 8.91 -2.87
CA GLY A 50 -14.09 10.08 -3.56
C GLY A 50 -12.56 10.08 -3.56
N ASP A 51 -11.94 9.63 -2.46
CA ASP A 51 -10.48 9.52 -2.35
C ASP A 51 -9.91 8.48 -3.33
N GLU A 52 -10.62 7.37 -3.53
CA GLU A 52 -10.22 6.38 -4.54
C GLU A 52 -10.32 6.95 -5.95
N ALA A 53 -11.43 7.62 -6.28
CA ALA A 53 -11.60 8.25 -7.60
C ALA A 53 -10.55 9.32 -7.84
N LEU A 54 -10.23 10.14 -6.84
CA LEU A 54 -9.19 11.17 -6.90
C LEU A 54 -7.81 10.58 -7.18
N LEU A 55 -7.40 9.57 -6.40
CA LEU A 55 -6.10 8.93 -6.57
C LEU A 55 -5.99 8.13 -7.86
N ASN A 56 -7.08 7.53 -8.35
CA ASN A 56 -7.12 6.86 -9.65
C ASN A 56 -7.01 7.88 -10.79
N ARG A 57 -7.60 9.06 -10.67
CA ARG A 57 -7.47 10.13 -11.65
C ARG A 57 -6.05 10.70 -11.68
N ALA A 58 -5.44 10.92 -10.51
CA ALA A 58 -4.04 11.32 -10.42
C ALA A 58 -3.12 10.30 -11.12
N GLU A 59 -3.33 8.99 -10.90
CA GLU A 59 -2.61 7.93 -11.60
C GLU A 59 -2.76 8.04 -13.12
N ALA A 60 -3.98 8.26 -13.60
CA ALA A 60 -4.25 8.41 -15.03
C ALA A 60 -3.52 9.62 -15.64
N TYR A 61 -3.46 10.75 -14.92
CA TYR A 61 -2.68 11.91 -15.35
C TYR A 61 -1.17 11.62 -15.37
N ILE A 62 -0.63 10.91 -14.37
CA ILE A 62 0.78 10.48 -14.37
C ILE A 62 1.07 9.62 -15.61
N MET A 63 0.20 8.67 -15.93
CA MET A 63 0.36 7.81 -17.10
C MET A 63 0.31 8.58 -18.42
N LYS A 64 -0.44 9.68 -18.47
CA LYS A 64 -0.47 10.61 -19.61
C LYS A 64 0.67 11.64 -19.59
N LYS A 65 1.50 11.65 -18.57
CA LYS A 65 2.56 12.65 -18.32
C LYS A 65 2.02 14.08 -18.12
N ASP A 66 0.75 14.20 -17.75
CA ASP A 66 0.16 15.46 -17.30
C ASP A 66 0.44 15.64 -15.80
N TYR A 67 1.69 15.94 -15.49
CA TYR A 67 2.15 16.05 -14.11
C TYR A 67 1.51 17.21 -13.34
N PRO A 68 1.23 18.37 -13.96
CA PRO A 68 0.52 19.44 -13.26
C PRO A 68 -0.88 19.02 -12.78
N ALA A 69 -1.65 18.33 -13.62
CA ALA A 69 -2.98 17.84 -13.25
C ALA A 69 -2.89 16.73 -12.17
N ALA A 70 -1.91 15.82 -12.30
CA ALA A 70 -1.65 14.81 -11.28
C ALA A 70 -1.31 15.42 -9.93
N LEU A 71 -0.44 16.45 -9.92
CA LEU A 71 -0.04 17.16 -8.70
C LEU A 71 -1.19 17.90 -8.06
N ALA A 72 -2.12 18.46 -8.84
CA ALA A 72 -3.32 19.09 -8.30
C ALA A 72 -4.16 18.11 -7.47
N ASP A 73 -4.39 16.91 -8.01
CA ASP A 73 -5.13 15.84 -7.31
C ASP A 73 -4.36 15.29 -6.09
N MET A 74 -3.07 15.05 -6.24
CA MET A 74 -2.22 14.58 -5.13
C MET A 74 -2.15 15.60 -3.99
N ASN A 75 -2.07 16.89 -4.29
CA ASN A 75 -2.10 17.95 -3.30
C ASN A 75 -3.46 18.08 -2.63
N MET A 76 -4.55 17.92 -3.37
CA MET A 76 -5.91 17.91 -2.81
C MET A 76 -6.04 16.77 -1.77
N TRP A 77 -5.58 15.56 -2.10
CA TRP A 77 -5.56 14.46 -1.15
C TRP A 77 -4.67 14.78 0.06
N ALA A 78 -3.42 15.21 -0.17
CA ALA A 78 -2.46 15.49 0.89
C ALA A 78 -2.94 16.59 1.86
N GLN A 79 -3.55 17.65 1.35
CA GLN A 79 -4.12 18.74 2.16
C GLN A 79 -5.24 18.26 3.08
N ASN A 80 -6.03 17.29 2.63
CA ASN A 80 -7.13 16.74 3.41
C ASN A 80 -6.67 15.67 4.41
N GLN A 81 -5.62 14.92 4.10
CA GLN A 81 -5.16 13.79 4.91
C GLN A 81 -4.03 14.14 5.88
N LEU A 82 -3.17 15.09 5.53
CA LEU A 82 -2.07 15.50 6.38
C LEU A 82 -2.48 16.62 7.34
N THR A 83 -1.87 16.65 8.53
CA THR A 83 -2.00 17.80 9.42
C THR A 83 -1.28 19.02 8.81
N ALA A 84 -1.83 20.20 9.02
CA ALA A 84 -1.35 21.43 8.39
C ALA A 84 0.15 21.72 8.62
N SER A 85 0.69 21.29 9.78
CA SER A 85 2.12 21.44 10.08
C SER A 85 3.03 20.61 9.20
N TYR A 86 2.55 19.48 8.67
CA TYR A 86 3.30 18.56 7.81
C TYR A 86 3.04 18.76 6.32
N TYR A 87 1.91 19.36 5.95
CA TYR A 87 1.61 19.66 4.56
C TYR A 87 2.40 20.88 4.09
N LYS A 88 3.30 20.68 3.12
CA LYS A 88 4.16 21.73 2.54
C LYS A 88 3.89 21.97 1.05
N GLY A 89 2.89 21.32 0.50
CA GLY A 89 2.68 21.25 -0.94
C GLY A 89 3.62 20.24 -1.61
N LEU A 90 3.07 19.48 -2.56
CA LEU A 90 3.82 18.54 -3.38
C LEU A 90 4.15 19.21 -4.70
N THR A 91 5.41 19.12 -5.09
CA THR A 91 5.92 19.56 -6.39
C THR A 91 6.61 18.40 -7.08
N GLU A 92 6.78 18.48 -8.39
CA GLU A 92 7.54 17.50 -9.15
C GLU A 92 8.94 17.32 -8.58
N GLU A 93 9.63 18.42 -8.28
CA GLU A 93 10.96 18.42 -7.68
C GLU A 93 10.97 17.72 -6.32
N SER A 94 10.01 17.99 -5.44
CA SER A 94 9.93 17.39 -4.11
C SER A 94 9.69 15.89 -4.17
N ILE A 95 8.85 15.43 -5.11
CA ILE A 95 8.58 14.00 -5.32
C ILE A 95 9.82 13.31 -5.90
N ASN A 96 10.46 13.89 -6.90
CA ASN A 96 11.68 13.33 -7.48
C ASN A 96 12.78 13.22 -6.42
N LYS A 97 13.03 14.28 -5.67
CA LYS A 97 14.01 14.28 -4.57
C LYS A 97 13.71 13.20 -3.52
N TRP A 98 12.45 13.06 -3.14
CA TRP A 98 12.04 12.03 -2.19
C TRP A 98 12.24 10.62 -2.77
N ALA A 99 11.80 10.37 -3.98
CA ALA A 99 11.85 9.06 -4.60
C ALA A 99 13.30 8.63 -4.94
N ASP A 100 14.13 9.56 -5.40
CA ASP A 100 15.54 9.28 -5.72
C ASP A 100 16.38 9.05 -4.46
N ALA A 101 15.99 9.64 -3.33
CA ALA A 101 16.59 9.35 -2.03
C ALA A 101 16.26 7.96 -1.50
N LEU A 102 15.18 7.30 -2.01
CA LEU A 102 14.81 5.94 -1.65
C LEU A 102 15.59 4.93 -2.50
N GLY A 103 16.18 3.91 -1.87
CA GLY A 103 16.65 2.73 -2.60
C GLY A 103 15.47 1.80 -2.93
N TYR A 104 15.69 0.87 -3.85
CA TYR A 104 14.75 -0.21 -4.08
C TYR A 104 14.74 -1.20 -2.91
N ASP A 105 13.57 -1.80 -2.66
CA ASP A 105 13.42 -2.84 -1.65
C ASP A 105 14.36 -4.02 -1.93
N MET A 106 14.97 -4.54 -0.88
CA MET A 106 15.99 -5.62 -0.95
C MET A 106 17.21 -5.28 -1.84
N THR A 107 17.46 -4.00 -2.09
CA THR A 107 18.68 -3.54 -2.75
C THR A 107 19.41 -2.62 -1.78
N PRO A 108 20.69 -2.90 -1.45
CA PRO A 108 21.48 -2.03 -0.57
C PRO A 108 21.61 -0.65 -1.21
N LYS A 109 21.54 0.40 -0.40
CA LYS A 109 21.85 1.77 -0.85
C LYS A 109 23.37 1.95 -1.01
N ASP A 110 24.09 1.39 -0.06
CA ASP A 110 25.56 1.39 -0.05
C ASP A 110 26.07 -0.02 -0.39
N PRO A 111 26.63 -0.22 -1.57
CA PRO A 111 27.20 -1.51 -1.96
C PRO A 111 28.35 -1.97 -1.06
N GLU A 112 29.02 -1.04 -0.36
CA GLU A 112 30.13 -1.34 0.55
C GLU A 112 29.65 -1.79 1.93
N LYS A 113 28.39 -1.48 2.28
CA LYS A 113 27.75 -1.86 3.56
C LYS A 113 26.37 -2.45 3.34
N PRO A 114 26.24 -3.53 2.57
CA PRO A 114 24.92 -4.08 2.20
C PRO A 114 24.11 -4.56 3.41
N GLU A 115 24.79 -5.03 4.45
CA GLU A 115 24.13 -5.61 5.61
C GLU A 115 23.35 -4.61 6.44
N ASP A 116 23.87 -3.40 6.63
CA ASP A 116 23.25 -2.39 7.47
C ASP A 116 21.94 -1.87 6.84
N ASP A 117 21.91 -1.75 5.52
CA ASP A 117 20.74 -1.29 4.79
C ASP A 117 19.64 -2.34 4.70
N LEU A 118 20.00 -3.61 4.56
CA LEU A 118 19.04 -4.71 4.44
C LEU A 118 18.41 -5.11 5.78
N LYS A 119 19.16 -4.92 6.87
CA LYS A 119 18.68 -5.16 8.24
C LYS A 119 17.61 -4.17 8.68
N ASN A 120 17.60 -2.95 8.13
CA ASN A 120 16.62 -1.94 8.51
C ASN A 120 15.23 -2.25 7.93
N MET A 121 14.44 -2.95 8.70
CA MET A 121 13.08 -3.38 8.36
C MET A 121 12.08 -2.24 8.13
N TYR A 122 12.31 -1.11 8.77
CA TYR A 122 11.39 0.04 8.74
C TYR A 122 11.74 1.05 7.64
N ARG A 123 12.72 0.71 6.81
CA ARG A 123 13.11 1.57 5.69
C ARG A 123 11.96 1.71 4.69
N THR A 124 11.59 2.94 4.39
CA THR A 124 10.76 3.21 3.22
C THR A 124 11.61 2.99 1.97
N ALA A 125 11.14 2.16 1.06
CA ALA A 125 11.86 1.82 -0.15
C ALA A 125 10.92 1.79 -1.35
N LYS A 126 11.44 2.10 -2.54
CA LYS A 126 10.74 1.87 -3.79
C LYS A 126 10.51 0.38 -3.99
N LYS A 127 9.37 0.01 -4.52
CA LYS A 127 9.08 -1.38 -4.86
C LYS A 127 9.54 -1.68 -6.28
N LYS A 128 10.03 -2.90 -6.52
CA LYS A 128 10.25 -3.35 -7.89
C LYS A 128 8.90 -3.55 -8.55
N LEU A 129 8.69 -2.87 -9.65
CA LEU A 129 7.45 -2.91 -10.44
C LEU A 129 7.68 -3.73 -11.71
N ASN A 130 6.74 -4.62 -12.04
CA ASN A 130 6.75 -5.43 -13.26
C ASN A 130 5.35 -5.38 -13.90
N PRO A 131 4.88 -4.19 -14.30
CA PRO A 131 3.56 -4.04 -14.89
C PRO A 131 3.53 -4.59 -16.33
N GLY A 132 2.34 -4.94 -16.79
CA GLY A 132 2.12 -5.29 -18.21
C GLY A 132 2.04 -4.07 -19.16
N PHE A 133 2.52 -2.92 -18.71
CA PHE A 133 2.55 -1.66 -19.46
C PHE A 133 3.85 -0.89 -19.14
N VAL A 134 4.19 0.05 -20.00
CA VAL A 134 5.44 0.82 -19.85
C VAL A 134 5.27 1.95 -18.83
N ILE A 135 6.25 2.09 -17.95
CA ILE A 135 6.45 3.23 -17.08
C ILE A 135 7.83 3.79 -17.44
N ASP A 136 7.89 5.05 -17.82
CA ASP A 136 9.17 5.68 -18.14
C ASP A 136 9.97 5.93 -16.85
N PRO A 137 11.28 5.63 -16.85
CA PRO A 137 12.12 5.90 -15.71
C PRO A 137 12.24 7.40 -15.43
N GLY A 138 12.52 7.76 -14.18
CA GLY A 138 12.60 9.15 -13.73
C GLY A 138 11.27 9.67 -13.20
N THR A 139 10.83 10.86 -13.63
CA THR A 139 9.68 11.55 -13.03
C THR A 139 8.41 10.71 -13.04
N GLN A 140 8.10 10.01 -14.15
CA GLN A 140 6.89 9.19 -14.21
C GLN A 140 6.94 8.06 -13.18
N GLU A 141 8.03 7.31 -13.15
CA GLU A 141 8.22 6.23 -12.16
C GLU A 141 8.17 6.76 -10.72
N ASN A 142 8.83 7.88 -10.46
CA ASN A 142 8.85 8.51 -9.14
C ASN A 142 7.45 8.95 -8.68
N MET A 143 6.66 9.52 -9.58
CA MET A 143 5.28 9.89 -9.28
C MET A 143 4.37 8.65 -9.09
N ILE A 144 4.59 7.58 -9.84
CA ILE A 144 3.91 6.29 -9.60
C ILE A 144 4.24 5.76 -8.21
N HIS A 145 5.51 5.81 -7.78
CA HIS A 145 5.85 5.42 -6.42
C HIS A 145 5.18 6.30 -5.36
N ALA A 146 5.07 7.60 -5.60
CA ALA A 146 4.40 8.52 -4.70
C ALA A 146 2.89 8.21 -4.59
N ILE A 147 2.21 8.00 -5.72
CA ILE A 147 0.77 7.67 -5.71
C ILE A 147 0.51 6.30 -5.05
N LEU A 148 1.35 5.30 -5.31
CA LEU A 148 1.26 3.99 -4.65
C LEU A 148 1.48 4.09 -3.13
N PHE A 149 2.32 5.01 -2.69
CA PHE A 149 2.51 5.29 -1.27
C PHE A 149 1.27 5.94 -0.65
N MET A 150 0.67 6.93 -1.32
CA MET A 150 -0.58 7.56 -0.89
C MET A 150 -1.72 6.53 -0.82
N ARG A 151 -1.90 5.71 -1.85
CA ARG A 151 -2.90 4.64 -1.88
C ARG A 151 -2.70 3.63 -0.74
N ARG A 152 -1.44 3.27 -0.45
CA ARG A 152 -1.12 2.37 0.67
C ARG A 152 -1.58 2.91 2.01
N ILE A 153 -1.48 4.21 2.23
CA ILE A 153 -1.93 4.88 3.44
C ILE A 153 -3.45 5.01 3.45
N GLU A 154 -4.01 5.50 2.33
CA GLU A 154 -5.44 5.72 2.20
C GLU A 154 -6.24 4.45 2.42
N PHE A 155 -5.84 3.36 1.80
CA PHE A 155 -6.58 2.10 1.77
C PHE A 155 -6.05 1.05 2.76
N MET A 156 -5.37 1.49 3.81
CA MET A 156 -4.95 0.60 4.90
C MET A 156 -6.17 -0.10 5.50
N HIS A 157 -6.10 -1.42 5.67
CA HIS A 157 -7.17 -2.32 6.13
C HIS A 157 -8.39 -2.49 5.18
N LEU A 158 -8.35 -1.93 3.98
CA LEU A 158 -9.41 -2.12 2.97
C LEU A 158 -9.09 -3.19 1.92
N GLY A 159 -7.92 -3.82 1.99
CA GLY A 159 -7.51 -4.84 1.02
C GLY A 159 -7.10 -4.31 -0.36
N MET A 160 -7.23 -3.01 -0.61
CA MET A 160 -7.00 -2.40 -1.93
C MET A 160 -5.54 -2.54 -2.39
N ARG A 161 -4.60 -2.73 -1.47
CA ARG A 161 -3.18 -2.97 -1.82
C ARG A 161 -2.99 -4.23 -2.67
N TRP A 162 -3.88 -5.21 -2.57
CA TRP A 162 -3.87 -6.39 -3.42
C TRP A 162 -4.02 -6.03 -4.89
N PHE A 163 -4.92 -5.11 -5.22
CA PHE A 163 -5.13 -4.64 -6.58
C PHE A 163 -3.91 -3.88 -7.12
N ASP A 164 -3.28 -3.03 -6.30
CA ASP A 164 -2.03 -2.36 -6.65
C ASP A 164 -0.92 -3.38 -6.93
N THR A 165 -0.77 -4.41 -6.09
CA THR A 165 0.26 -5.44 -6.27
C THR A 165 0.06 -6.23 -7.55
N ARG A 166 -1.19 -6.50 -7.93
CA ARG A 166 -1.52 -7.18 -9.19
C ARG A 166 -1.31 -6.30 -10.41
N ARG A 167 -1.76 -5.05 -10.34
CA ARG A 167 -1.68 -4.10 -11.46
C ARG A 167 -0.24 -3.77 -11.82
N TYR A 168 0.57 -3.49 -10.82
CA TYR A 168 1.97 -3.08 -10.99
C TYR A 168 2.97 -4.23 -10.92
N GLY A 169 2.52 -5.47 -10.78
CA GLY A 169 3.43 -6.60 -10.64
C GLY A 169 4.44 -6.42 -9.50
N ILE A 170 4.01 -5.80 -8.38
CA ILE A 170 4.91 -5.45 -7.28
C ILE A 170 5.56 -6.71 -6.73
N THR A 171 6.89 -6.73 -6.69
CA THR A 171 7.63 -7.81 -6.03
C THR A 171 7.41 -7.77 -4.53
N LEU A 172 7.02 -8.89 -3.94
CA LEU A 172 6.80 -9.05 -2.51
C LEU A 172 7.79 -10.06 -1.95
N TYR A 173 8.42 -9.70 -0.83
CA TYR A 173 9.38 -10.53 -0.13
C TYR A 173 8.77 -11.03 1.19
N ARG A 174 8.75 -12.34 1.39
CA ARG A 174 8.44 -12.92 2.69
C ARG A 174 9.71 -12.93 3.52
N ARG A 175 9.70 -12.17 4.60
CA ARG A 175 10.87 -11.95 5.45
C ARG A 175 10.71 -12.69 6.77
N LEU A 176 11.76 -13.40 7.18
CA LEU A 176 11.93 -13.84 8.56
C LEU A 176 12.65 -12.75 9.32
N ILE A 177 12.06 -12.32 10.42
CA ILE A 177 12.52 -11.20 11.23
C ILE A 177 12.92 -11.75 12.59
N ASP A 178 14.04 -11.29 13.11
CA ASP A 178 14.35 -11.41 14.52
C ASP A 178 13.45 -10.44 15.30
N GLN A 179 12.67 -10.96 16.24
CA GLN A 179 11.70 -10.17 16.99
C GLN A 179 12.35 -9.33 18.10
N ASP A 180 13.51 -9.72 18.57
CA ASP A 180 14.21 -9.03 19.64
C ASP A 180 15.00 -7.83 19.10
N GLU A 181 15.59 -7.98 17.92
CA GLU A 181 16.40 -6.94 17.30
C GLU A 181 15.69 -6.17 16.18
N ASP A 182 14.48 -6.56 15.81
CA ASP A 182 13.72 -6.00 14.66
C ASP A 182 14.54 -6.04 13.35
N THR A 183 15.40 -7.05 13.19
CA THR A 183 16.30 -7.17 12.05
C THR A 183 15.86 -8.26 11.08
N LEU A 184 16.22 -8.10 9.81
CA LEU A 184 15.98 -9.11 8.79
C LEU A 184 16.96 -10.27 8.96
N VAL A 185 16.45 -11.48 9.24
CA VAL A 185 17.25 -12.70 9.27
C VAL A 185 17.48 -13.23 7.86
N LYS A 186 16.40 -13.43 7.10
CA LYS A 186 16.46 -13.89 5.71
C LYS A 186 15.15 -13.65 4.95
N VAL A 187 15.23 -13.63 3.64
CA VAL A 187 14.07 -13.78 2.76
C VAL A 187 13.79 -15.26 2.55
N THR A 188 12.60 -15.71 2.94
CA THR A 188 12.19 -17.11 2.85
C THR A 188 11.48 -17.43 1.55
N ASP A 189 10.87 -16.39 0.92
CA ASP A 189 10.12 -16.55 -0.32
C ASP A 189 9.99 -15.20 -1.02
N THR A 190 9.88 -15.21 -2.34
CA THR A 190 9.68 -14.01 -3.16
C THR A 190 8.57 -14.27 -4.17
N MET A 191 7.58 -13.38 -4.21
CA MET A 191 6.57 -13.36 -5.26
C MET A 191 6.91 -12.23 -6.23
N THR A 192 7.25 -12.57 -7.46
CA THR A 192 7.64 -11.61 -8.50
C THR A 192 7.11 -12.04 -9.86
N ASP A 193 6.84 -11.06 -10.71
CA ASP A 193 6.50 -11.30 -12.11
C ASP A 193 7.79 -11.10 -12.93
N GLU A 194 8.17 -12.10 -13.69
CA GLU A 194 9.39 -12.07 -14.50
C GLU A 194 9.10 -12.41 -15.97
N GLY A 195 9.74 -11.69 -16.88
CA GLY A 195 9.65 -11.97 -18.33
C GLY A 195 8.22 -11.90 -18.90
N GLY A 196 7.34 -11.11 -18.28
CA GLY A 196 5.93 -11.00 -18.68
C GLY A 196 5.03 -12.10 -18.11
N ASN A 197 5.59 -13.07 -17.39
CA ASN A 197 4.83 -14.12 -16.73
C ASN A 197 4.42 -13.67 -15.31
N ARG A 198 3.14 -13.76 -15.02
CA ARG A 198 2.62 -13.46 -13.69
C ARG A 198 2.85 -14.63 -12.75
N ASP A 199 3.32 -14.32 -11.54
CA ASP A 199 3.39 -15.30 -10.45
C ASP A 199 1.97 -15.86 -10.18
N PRO A 200 1.76 -17.19 -10.24
CA PRO A 200 0.44 -17.79 -10.08
C PRO A 200 -0.21 -17.48 -8.73
N ARG A 201 0.58 -17.17 -7.71
CA ARG A 201 0.10 -16.78 -6.37
C ARG A 201 -0.61 -15.44 -6.34
N ARG A 202 -0.58 -14.67 -7.44
CA ARG A 202 -1.41 -13.46 -7.59
C ARG A 202 -2.88 -13.76 -7.85
N CYS A 203 -3.24 -15.03 -8.04
CA CYS A 203 -4.62 -15.47 -8.02
C CYS A 203 -4.96 -16.01 -6.63
N LEU A 204 -6.16 -15.71 -6.13
CA LEU A 204 -6.64 -16.33 -4.89
C LEU A 204 -6.82 -17.82 -5.10
N GLN A 205 -6.53 -18.61 -4.04
CA GLN A 205 -6.78 -20.04 -4.09
C GLN A 205 -8.28 -20.31 -4.13
N LEU A 206 -8.66 -21.39 -4.80
CA LEU A 206 -10.02 -21.91 -4.73
C LEU A 206 -10.34 -22.34 -3.27
N PRO A 207 -11.61 -22.18 -2.84
CA PRO A 207 -12.04 -22.69 -1.54
C PRO A 207 -11.75 -24.20 -1.38
N PRO A 208 -11.42 -24.65 -0.16
CA PRO A 208 -11.08 -26.05 0.09
C PRO A 208 -12.17 -27.06 -0.31
N ASP A 209 -13.43 -26.70 -0.13
CA ASP A 209 -14.58 -27.50 -0.51
C ASP A 209 -14.71 -27.68 -2.04
N VAL A 210 -14.37 -26.65 -2.79
CA VAL A 210 -14.35 -26.67 -4.27
C VAL A 210 -13.22 -27.59 -4.77
N ILE A 211 -12.06 -27.54 -4.12
CA ILE A 211 -10.93 -28.43 -4.44
C ILE A 211 -11.30 -29.88 -4.07
N ALA A 212 -11.94 -30.08 -2.92
CA ALA A 212 -12.40 -31.41 -2.49
C ALA A 212 -13.48 -31.99 -3.42
N ALA A 213 -14.26 -31.12 -4.09
CA ALA A 213 -15.22 -31.50 -5.12
C ALA A 213 -14.57 -31.86 -6.48
N GLY A 214 -13.24 -31.84 -6.59
CA GLY A 214 -12.50 -32.30 -7.76
C GLY A 214 -11.96 -31.21 -8.67
N LEU A 215 -12.07 -29.93 -8.33
CA LEU A 215 -11.43 -28.87 -9.11
C LEU A 215 -9.93 -28.80 -8.78
N THR A 216 -9.13 -28.58 -9.82
CA THR A 216 -7.68 -28.43 -9.65
C THR A 216 -7.35 -27.15 -8.92
N ALA A 217 -6.56 -27.25 -7.87
CA ALA A 217 -6.06 -26.10 -7.11
C ALA A 217 -5.21 -25.17 -8.02
N ASN A 218 -5.29 -23.86 -7.78
CA ASN A 218 -4.39 -22.92 -8.44
C ASN A 218 -2.92 -23.22 -8.04
N PRO A 219 -1.96 -23.09 -8.98
CA PRO A 219 -0.54 -23.26 -8.67
C PRO A 219 -0.08 -22.33 -7.54
N ARG A 220 0.88 -22.78 -6.73
CA ARG A 220 1.45 -22.05 -5.60
C ARG A 220 2.97 -22.12 -5.61
#